data_04b8488da4d98c615275b441376f10ff
#
_entry.id   04b8488da4d98c615275b441376f10ff
#
_cell.length_a   1.000
_cell.length_b   1.000
_cell.length_c   1.000
_cell.angle_alpha   90.00
_cell.angle_beta   90.00
_cell.angle_gamma   90.00
#
_symmetry.space_group_name_H-M   'P 1'
#
loop_
_entity.id
_entity.type
_entity.pdbx_description
1 polymer ?
#
loop_
_entity_poly.entity_id
_entity_poly.type
_entity_poly.pdbx_seq_one_letter_code
_entity_poly.pdbx_strand_id
1 'polypeptide(L)'
;MKMKREHQALCFTIRRALDKSLNNQDGAVLILSLVMLAIMSIFGAMALRTSTTDLKISSNYRASQEAFYAAERAVDYAMTNGAIYSSIGLGEYSLDGDNGDITVGAGGLKLGTGSKVKYLTSGDLPPGSGSDPTYFQSRYYFISVTAEGPNNSAARLESQVARIVPK
;
A
#
# COMPACT_ATOMS: atom_id res chain seq x y z
N MET A 1 -31.69 -85.83 -8.67
CA MET A 1 -32.21 -84.85 -7.69
C MET A 1 -31.16 -84.24 -6.77
N LYS A 2 -29.91 -84.71 -6.76
CA LYS A 2 -28.76 -84.20 -5.94
C LYS A 2 -28.10 -82.94 -6.51
N MET A 3 -27.98 -82.77 -7.81
CA MET A 3 -27.25 -81.64 -8.46
C MET A 3 -27.92 -80.26 -8.21
N LYS A 4 -29.20 -80.18 -8.00
CA LYS A 4 -29.95 -78.90 -7.80
C LYS A 4 -29.67 -78.30 -6.42
N ARG A 5 -29.33 -79.12 -5.43
CA ARG A 5 -29.01 -78.66 -4.05
C ARG A 5 -27.62 -78.11 -3.93
N GLU A 6 -26.67 -78.63 -4.67
CA GLU A 6 -25.26 -78.11 -4.65
C GLU A 6 -25.17 -76.72 -5.26
N HIS A 7 -25.87 -76.48 -6.36
CA HIS A 7 -25.89 -75.13 -6.96
C HIS A 7 -26.54 -74.05 -6.06
N GLN A 8 -27.55 -74.45 -5.30
CA GLN A 8 -28.18 -73.49 -4.36
C GLN A 8 -27.28 -73.19 -3.16
N ALA A 9 -26.52 -74.17 -2.65
CA ALA A 9 -25.58 -73.97 -1.56
C ALA A 9 -24.37 -73.10 -2.00
N LEU A 10 -23.89 -73.32 -3.22
CA LEU A 10 -22.80 -72.49 -3.76
C LEU A 10 -23.22 -71.02 -3.98
N CYS A 11 -24.41 -70.81 -4.52
CA CYS A 11 -24.94 -69.48 -4.74
C CYS A 11 -25.17 -68.72 -3.41
N PHE A 12 -25.61 -69.41 -2.36
CA PHE A 12 -25.79 -68.82 -1.03
C PHE A 12 -24.46 -68.46 -0.34
N THR A 13 -23.43 -69.29 -0.52
CA THR A 13 -22.09 -69.03 0.04
C THR A 13 -21.42 -67.85 -0.67
N ILE A 14 -21.57 -67.75 -1.97
CA ILE A 14 -21.01 -66.62 -2.75
C ILE A 14 -21.74 -65.32 -2.37
N ARG A 15 -23.08 -65.31 -2.22
CA ARG A 15 -23.80 -64.13 -1.75
C ARG A 15 -23.33 -63.64 -0.35
N ARG A 16 -23.15 -64.59 0.58
CA ARG A 16 -22.67 -64.27 1.93
C ARG A 16 -21.22 -63.71 1.96
N ALA A 17 -20.38 -64.18 1.07
CA ALA A 17 -19.03 -63.69 0.91
C ALA A 17 -18.99 -62.29 0.28
N LEU A 18 -19.87 -62.02 -0.66
CA LEU A 18 -20.03 -60.70 -1.27
C LEU A 18 -20.61 -59.69 -0.27
N ASP A 19 -21.65 -60.03 0.51
CA ASP A 19 -22.22 -59.15 1.54
C ASP A 19 -21.19 -58.80 2.61
N LYS A 20 -20.34 -59.75 3.00
CA LYS A 20 -19.27 -59.54 3.98
C LYS A 20 -18.14 -58.65 3.45
N SER A 21 -17.88 -58.68 2.12
CA SER A 21 -16.91 -57.81 1.46
C SER A 21 -17.44 -56.41 1.33
N LEU A 22 -18.74 -56.23 1.08
CA LEU A 22 -19.38 -54.91 0.98
C LEU A 22 -19.47 -54.17 2.33
N ASN A 23 -19.68 -54.92 3.44
CA ASN A 23 -19.70 -54.33 4.77
C ASN A 23 -18.34 -53.79 5.24
N ASN A 24 -17.23 -54.21 4.62
CA ASN A 24 -15.88 -53.70 4.94
C ASN A 24 -15.55 -52.42 4.19
N GLN A 25 -16.43 -51.96 3.28
CA GLN A 25 -16.25 -50.71 2.49
C GLN A 25 -16.68 -49.48 3.29
N ASP A 26 -17.55 -49.63 4.30
CA ASP A 26 -18.03 -48.52 5.12
C ASP A 26 -16.86 -47.81 5.85
N GLY A 27 -15.89 -48.59 6.32
CA GLY A 27 -14.67 -48.05 6.92
C GLY A 27 -13.77 -47.32 5.93
N ALA A 28 -13.66 -47.80 4.70
CA ALA A 28 -12.87 -47.15 3.64
C ALA A 28 -13.49 -45.82 3.19
N VAL A 29 -14.80 -45.77 3.08
CA VAL A 29 -15.56 -44.54 2.74
C VAL A 29 -15.38 -43.48 3.81
N LEU A 30 -15.41 -43.88 5.08
CA LEU A 30 -15.22 -42.98 6.23
C LEU A 30 -13.82 -42.38 6.24
N ILE A 31 -12.79 -43.18 5.98
CA ILE A 31 -11.40 -42.71 5.85
C ILE A 31 -11.26 -41.75 4.68
N LEU A 32 -11.83 -42.10 3.52
CA LEU A 32 -11.78 -41.23 2.33
C LEU A 32 -12.47 -39.90 2.56
N SER A 33 -13.63 -39.89 3.23
CA SER A 33 -14.36 -38.66 3.54
C SER A 33 -13.57 -37.77 4.53
N LEU A 34 -12.88 -38.39 5.52
CA LEU A 34 -12.03 -37.69 6.48
C LEU A 34 -10.82 -37.03 5.78
N VAL A 35 -10.17 -37.76 4.87
CA VAL A 35 -9.04 -37.26 4.09
C VAL A 35 -9.49 -36.09 3.19
N MET A 36 -10.64 -36.25 2.51
CA MET A 36 -11.20 -35.16 1.68
C MET A 36 -11.52 -33.93 2.50
N LEU A 37 -12.11 -34.09 3.68
CA LEU A 37 -12.41 -32.98 4.58
C LEU A 37 -11.13 -32.29 5.09
N ALA A 38 -10.09 -33.07 5.40
CA ALA A 38 -8.79 -32.52 5.78
C ALA A 38 -8.15 -31.72 4.66
N ILE A 39 -8.16 -32.23 3.43
CA ILE A 39 -7.64 -31.52 2.26
C ILE A 39 -8.41 -30.22 2.00
N MET A 40 -9.76 -30.25 2.03
CA MET A 40 -10.59 -29.06 1.87
C MET A 40 -10.34 -28.01 2.96
N SER A 41 -10.09 -28.45 4.20
CA SER A 41 -9.75 -27.56 5.30
C SER A 41 -8.42 -26.83 5.07
N ILE A 42 -7.42 -27.54 4.53
CA ILE A 42 -6.12 -26.93 4.20
C ILE A 42 -6.27 -25.90 3.08
N PHE A 43 -7.00 -26.22 2.00
CA PHE A 43 -7.28 -25.27 0.93
C PHE A 43 -8.06 -24.05 1.41
N GLY A 44 -9.06 -24.24 2.26
CA GLY A 44 -9.80 -23.14 2.88
C GLY A 44 -8.88 -22.21 3.69
N ALA A 45 -7.98 -22.77 4.50
CA ALA A 45 -7.03 -22.01 5.29
C ALA A 45 -6.02 -21.23 4.40
N MET A 46 -5.56 -21.84 3.30
CA MET A 46 -4.69 -21.16 2.33
C MET A 46 -5.40 -19.99 1.64
N ALA A 47 -6.64 -20.18 1.20
CA ALA A 47 -7.41 -19.13 0.56
C ALA A 47 -7.61 -17.90 1.49
N LEU A 48 -7.90 -18.14 2.77
CA LEU A 48 -8.02 -17.07 3.76
C LEU A 48 -6.70 -16.31 3.97
N ARG A 49 -5.57 -17.01 4.01
CA ARG A 49 -4.25 -16.36 4.15
C ARG A 49 -3.92 -15.46 2.96
N THR A 50 -4.19 -15.91 1.75
CA THR A 50 -3.98 -15.12 0.53
C THR A 50 -4.83 -13.85 0.58
N SER A 51 -6.12 -13.97 0.87
CA SER A 51 -7.03 -12.83 0.97
C SER A 51 -6.59 -11.80 2.02
N THR A 52 -6.15 -12.24 3.20
CA THR A 52 -5.66 -11.32 4.25
C THR A 52 -4.37 -10.61 3.85
N THR A 53 -3.51 -11.26 3.09
CA THR A 53 -2.27 -10.65 2.57
C THR A 53 -2.59 -9.58 1.54
N ASP A 54 -3.51 -9.84 0.62
CA ASP A 54 -3.94 -8.88 -0.40
C ASP A 54 -4.56 -7.63 0.23
N LEU A 55 -5.38 -7.80 1.28
CA LEU A 55 -5.94 -6.68 2.03
C LEU A 55 -4.85 -5.83 2.71
N LYS A 56 -3.83 -6.45 3.29
CA LYS A 56 -2.71 -5.72 3.91
C LYS A 56 -1.90 -4.94 2.86
N ILE A 57 -1.61 -5.55 1.72
CA ILE A 57 -0.91 -4.88 0.61
C ILE A 57 -1.73 -3.68 0.12
N SER A 58 -3.03 -3.86 -0.12
CA SER A 58 -3.92 -2.79 -0.56
C SER A 58 -4.01 -1.65 0.47
N SER A 59 -4.12 -1.98 1.76
CA SER A 59 -4.15 -1.00 2.85
C SER A 59 -2.85 -0.20 2.94
N ASN A 60 -1.70 -0.87 2.86
CA ASN A 60 -0.39 -0.21 2.89
C ASN A 60 -0.18 0.68 1.66
N TYR A 61 -0.60 0.22 0.49
CA TYR A 61 -0.54 1.02 -0.73
C TYR A 61 -1.38 2.30 -0.61
N ARG A 62 -2.61 2.18 -0.12
CA ARG A 62 -3.48 3.34 0.14
C ARG A 62 -2.85 4.31 1.13
N ALA A 63 -2.32 3.82 2.25
CA ALA A 63 -1.65 4.65 3.24
C ALA A 63 -0.44 5.40 2.66
N SER A 64 0.35 4.73 1.81
CA SER A 64 1.48 5.36 1.10
C SER A 64 1.03 6.43 0.11
N GLN A 65 -0.06 6.19 -0.62
CA GLN A 65 -0.64 7.19 -1.54
C GLN A 65 -1.16 8.42 -0.78
N GLU A 66 -1.81 8.23 0.36
CA GLU A 66 -2.29 9.33 1.20
C GLU A 66 -1.11 10.19 1.70
N ALA A 67 -0.02 9.57 2.16
CA ALA A 67 1.20 10.29 2.54
C ALA A 67 1.83 11.05 1.37
N PHE A 68 1.85 10.44 0.17
CA PHE A 68 2.38 11.07 -1.03
C PHE A 68 1.58 12.32 -1.43
N TYR A 69 0.25 12.22 -1.50
CA TYR A 69 -0.60 13.37 -1.83
C TYR A 69 -0.54 14.48 -0.78
N ALA A 70 -0.34 14.11 0.49
CA ALA A 70 -0.11 15.08 1.54
C ALA A 70 1.20 15.85 1.33
N ALA A 71 2.27 15.15 0.97
CA ALA A 71 3.55 15.77 0.64
C ALA A 71 3.46 16.67 -0.60
N GLU A 72 2.77 16.21 -1.66
CA GLU A 72 2.54 16.98 -2.89
C GLU A 72 1.78 18.28 -2.58
N ARG A 73 0.70 18.21 -1.79
CA ARG A 73 -0.04 19.39 -1.37
C ARG A 73 0.83 20.39 -0.61
N ALA A 74 1.73 19.92 0.26
CA ALA A 74 2.62 20.79 1.00
C ALA A 74 3.68 21.44 0.09
N VAL A 75 4.17 20.73 -0.92
CA VAL A 75 5.06 21.30 -1.93
C VAL A 75 4.32 22.36 -2.74
N ASP A 76 3.08 22.10 -3.19
CA ASP A 76 2.27 23.07 -3.94
C ASP A 76 1.99 24.33 -3.12
N TYR A 77 1.64 24.16 -1.85
CA TYR A 77 1.49 25.29 -0.92
C TYR A 77 2.78 26.10 -0.81
N ALA A 78 3.92 25.43 -0.61
CA ALA A 78 5.20 26.10 -0.53
C ALA A 78 5.55 26.83 -1.84
N MET A 79 5.20 26.30 -3.00
CA MET A 79 5.41 26.95 -4.29
C MET A 79 4.53 28.19 -4.49
N THR A 80 3.29 28.14 -4.04
CA THR A 80 2.29 29.19 -4.32
C THR A 80 2.33 30.33 -3.30
N ASN A 81 2.74 30.04 -2.06
CA ASN A 81 2.73 31.03 -0.97
C ASN A 81 3.90 32.00 -1.07
N GLY A 82 3.63 33.19 -1.56
CA GLY A 82 4.62 34.29 -1.70
C GLY A 82 5.20 34.78 -0.38
N ALA A 83 4.45 34.66 0.74
CA ALA A 83 4.89 35.14 2.05
C ALA A 83 6.09 34.34 2.58
N ILE A 84 6.17 33.05 2.28
CA ILE A 84 7.30 32.19 2.65
C ILE A 84 8.61 32.77 2.10
N TYR A 85 8.62 33.16 0.83
CA TYR A 85 9.82 33.65 0.15
C TYR A 85 10.22 35.05 0.56
N SER A 86 9.26 35.88 1.01
CA SER A 86 9.55 37.19 1.55
C SER A 86 10.14 37.10 2.95
N SER A 87 9.76 36.09 3.75
CA SER A 87 10.28 35.88 5.10
C SER A 87 11.63 35.17 5.16
N ILE A 88 11.94 34.28 4.20
CA ILE A 88 13.18 33.49 4.18
C ILE A 88 14.43 34.35 4.04
N GLY A 89 14.39 35.42 3.23
CA GLY A 89 15.60 36.18 2.88
C GLY A 89 16.64 35.28 2.22
N LEU A 90 17.78 35.09 2.90
CA LEU A 90 18.89 34.17 2.51
C LEU A 90 18.98 32.93 3.39
N GLY A 91 17.94 32.61 4.15
CA GLY A 91 17.94 31.53 5.13
C GLY A 91 17.08 30.33 4.75
N GLU A 92 16.42 29.76 5.72
CA GLU A 92 15.47 28.66 5.57
C GLU A 92 14.16 28.95 6.33
N TYR A 93 13.08 28.40 5.86
CA TYR A 93 11.74 28.48 6.45
C TYR A 93 11.25 27.06 6.75
N SER A 94 10.88 26.80 8.00
CA SER A 94 10.31 25.52 8.40
C SER A 94 8.84 25.44 8.04
N LEU A 95 8.44 24.34 7.43
CA LEU A 95 7.06 24.02 7.06
C LEU A 95 6.41 23.10 8.09
N ASP A 96 7.19 22.56 9.05
CA ASP A 96 6.70 21.68 10.09
C ASP A 96 6.00 22.47 11.19
N GLY A 97 4.73 22.52 11.13
CA GLY A 97 3.76 22.75 12.19
C GLY A 97 3.92 23.89 13.21
N ASP A 98 5.10 24.45 13.43
CA ASP A 98 5.32 25.51 14.42
C ASP A 98 4.66 26.83 14.02
N ASN A 99 4.38 27.04 12.75
CA ASN A 99 3.72 28.23 12.23
C ASN A 99 2.22 28.04 11.90
N GLY A 100 1.69 26.84 12.10
CA GLY A 100 0.24 26.58 11.95
C GLY A 100 -0.34 26.69 10.53
N ASP A 101 0.52 26.91 9.52
CA ASP A 101 0.08 27.33 8.20
C ASP A 101 -0.41 26.19 7.28
N ILE A 102 -0.05 24.93 7.58
CA ILE A 102 -0.40 23.81 6.69
C ILE A 102 -1.19 22.74 7.41
N THR A 103 -2.50 22.76 7.23
CA THR A 103 -3.35 21.59 7.49
C THR A 103 -3.27 20.64 6.30
N VAL A 104 -2.48 19.59 6.41
CA VAL A 104 -2.23 18.65 5.31
C VAL A 104 -3.38 17.67 5.09
N GLY A 105 -4.38 17.66 5.94
CA GLY A 105 -5.60 16.85 5.76
C GLY A 105 -6.25 16.43 7.06
N ALA A 106 -7.48 15.94 6.96
CA ALA A 106 -8.17 15.22 8.03
C ALA A 106 -7.63 13.78 8.11
N GLY A 107 -7.53 13.21 9.32
CA GLY A 107 -7.23 11.78 9.47
C GLY A 107 -5.80 11.40 9.85
N GLY A 108 -5.06 12.28 10.51
CA GLY A 108 -3.74 11.94 11.05
C GLY A 108 -2.57 12.16 10.11
N LEU A 109 -2.80 12.86 9.00
CA LEU A 109 -1.75 13.32 8.09
C LEU A 109 -1.01 14.50 8.74
N LYS A 110 0.30 14.37 8.92
CA LYS A 110 1.16 15.39 9.51
C LYS A 110 2.36 15.64 8.60
N LEU A 111 2.87 16.86 8.64
CA LEU A 111 4.20 17.11 8.11
C LEU A 111 5.22 16.58 9.11
N GLY A 112 6.15 15.78 8.59
CA GLY A 112 7.26 15.26 9.37
C GLY A 112 8.29 16.36 9.66
N THR A 113 9.02 16.17 10.74
CA THR A 113 10.09 17.06 11.16
C THR A 113 11.15 17.21 10.06
N GLY A 114 11.58 18.45 9.81
CA GLY A 114 12.57 18.77 8.79
C GLY A 114 11.99 19.14 7.42
N SER A 115 10.68 19.31 7.32
CA SER A 115 10.04 19.91 6.15
C SER A 115 10.38 21.38 6.06
N LYS A 116 11.05 21.80 4.98
CA LYS A 116 11.57 23.17 4.88
C LYS A 116 11.72 23.67 3.46
N VAL A 117 11.72 24.99 3.34
CA VAL A 117 12.14 25.72 2.15
C VAL A 117 13.47 26.41 2.46
N LYS A 118 14.49 26.15 1.65
CA LYS A 118 15.82 26.71 1.84
C LYS A 118 16.24 27.52 0.62
N TYR A 119 16.79 28.70 0.83
CA TYR A 119 17.46 29.45 -0.21
C TYR A 119 18.77 28.74 -0.61
N LEU A 120 18.99 28.60 -1.91
CA LEU A 120 20.21 27.99 -2.44
C LEU A 120 21.20 29.04 -2.94
N THR A 121 20.77 29.80 -3.96
CA THR A 121 21.61 30.77 -4.64
C THR A 121 20.77 31.74 -5.45
N SER A 122 21.39 32.85 -5.86
CA SER A 122 20.86 33.71 -6.92
C SER A 122 21.68 33.53 -8.19
N GLY A 123 21.06 33.70 -9.33
CA GLY A 123 21.71 33.55 -10.63
C GLY A 123 20.97 34.29 -11.73
N ASP A 124 21.40 34.01 -12.94
CA ASP A 124 20.81 34.59 -14.12
C ASP A 124 19.37 34.11 -14.34
N LEU A 125 18.63 34.90 -15.09
CA LEU A 125 17.25 34.58 -15.44
C LEU A 125 17.17 33.29 -16.28
N PRO A 126 16.19 32.43 -16.06
CA PRO A 126 15.95 31.29 -16.93
C PRO A 126 15.65 31.76 -18.36
N PRO A 127 16.17 31.06 -19.38
CA PRO A 127 15.88 31.38 -20.76
C PRO A 127 14.36 31.31 -21.03
N GLY A 128 13.82 32.33 -21.69
CA GLY A 128 12.40 32.43 -21.98
C GLY A 128 11.55 33.07 -20.89
N SER A 129 12.14 33.61 -19.83
CA SER A 129 11.40 34.28 -18.73
C SER A 129 10.71 35.59 -19.13
N GLY A 130 11.13 36.20 -20.25
CA GLY A 130 10.60 37.50 -20.73
C GLY A 130 10.95 38.69 -19.84
N SER A 131 11.77 38.51 -18.81
CA SER A 131 12.19 39.56 -17.89
C SER A 131 13.56 40.12 -18.27
N ASP A 132 13.78 41.43 -18.06
CA ASP A 132 15.05 42.08 -18.36
C ASP A 132 16.13 41.74 -17.31
N PRO A 133 17.25 41.13 -17.67
CA PRO A 133 18.31 40.77 -16.75
C PRO A 133 18.98 41.94 -16.07
N THR A 134 18.77 43.16 -16.54
CA THR A 134 19.28 44.35 -15.92
C THR A 134 18.60 44.68 -14.59
N TYR A 135 17.30 44.44 -14.51
CA TYR A 135 16.46 44.81 -13.37
C TYR A 135 16.04 43.61 -12.50
N PHE A 136 16.11 42.38 -13.07
CA PHE A 136 15.66 41.17 -12.42
C PHE A 136 16.77 40.13 -12.30
N GLN A 137 16.65 39.30 -11.28
CA GLN A 137 17.49 38.13 -11.06
C GLN A 137 16.64 36.93 -10.65
N SER A 138 17.15 35.73 -10.82
CA SER A 138 16.52 34.51 -10.28
C SER A 138 17.08 34.16 -8.91
N ARG A 139 16.21 33.81 -7.98
CA ARG A 139 16.58 33.17 -6.74
C ARG A 139 16.09 31.71 -6.77
N TYR A 140 16.98 30.81 -6.46
CA TYR A 140 16.71 29.37 -6.44
C TYR A 140 16.49 28.92 -5.00
N TYR A 141 15.42 28.17 -4.82
CA TYR A 141 15.02 27.61 -3.52
C TYR A 141 14.89 26.11 -3.63
N PHE A 142 15.26 25.42 -2.59
CA PHE A 142 15.07 24.00 -2.42
C PHE A 142 13.95 23.75 -1.41
N ILE A 143 12.94 22.99 -1.84
CA ILE A 143 11.80 22.60 -1.02
C ILE A 143 11.98 21.12 -0.71
N SER A 144 12.04 20.78 0.58
CA SER A 144 12.07 19.40 1.05
C SER A 144 10.89 19.21 2.01
N VAL A 145 10.02 18.29 1.69
CA VAL A 145 8.82 17.98 2.48
C VAL A 145 8.79 16.50 2.77
N THR A 146 8.54 16.16 4.02
CA THR A 146 8.20 14.81 4.46
C THR A 146 6.80 14.84 5.03
N ALA A 147 5.91 14.00 4.53
CA ALA A 147 4.58 13.84 5.10
C ALA A 147 4.43 12.45 5.70
N GLU A 148 3.80 12.39 6.87
CA GLU A 148 3.48 11.15 7.58
C GLU A 148 2.00 10.86 7.41
N GLY A 149 1.68 9.63 7.06
CA GLY A 149 0.33 9.14 6.83
C GLY A 149 -0.07 8.05 7.82
N PRO A 150 -1.25 7.44 7.63
CA PRO A 150 -1.73 6.35 8.46
C PRO A 150 -0.80 5.13 8.35
N ASN A 151 -0.87 4.25 9.34
CA ASN A 151 -0.07 3.02 9.41
C ASN A 151 1.46 3.24 9.35
N ASN A 152 1.94 4.37 9.85
CA ASN A 152 3.37 4.72 9.83
C ASN A 152 3.94 4.86 8.41
N SER A 153 3.09 5.16 7.43
CA SER A 153 3.54 5.47 6.07
C SER A 153 4.17 6.87 6.04
N ALA A 154 5.22 7.03 5.25
CA ALA A 154 5.87 8.31 5.04
C ALA A 154 6.23 8.50 3.57
N ALA A 155 6.12 9.73 3.09
CA ALA A 155 6.58 10.11 1.77
C ALA A 155 7.42 11.36 1.85
N ARG A 156 8.55 11.38 1.13
CA ARG A 156 9.42 12.55 1.03
C ARG A 156 9.47 13.03 -0.41
N LEU A 157 9.19 14.31 -0.59
CA LEU A 157 9.29 15.00 -1.87
C LEU A 157 10.30 16.13 -1.78
N GLU A 158 11.09 16.26 -2.84
CA GLU A 158 12.07 17.30 -3.01
C GLU A 158 11.84 18.01 -4.34
N SER A 159 11.85 19.33 -4.33
CA SER A 159 11.64 20.16 -5.50
C SER A 159 12.55 21.38 -5.48
N GLN A 160 12.88 21.89 -6.64
CA GLN A 160 13.60 23.16 -6.80
C GLN A 160 12.73 24.16 -7.54
N VAL A 161 12.68 25.37 -7.03
CA VAL A 161 11.91 26.45 -7.59
C VAL A 161 12.81 27.66 -7.84
N ALA A 162 12.69 28.24 -9.03
CA ALA A 162 13.29 29.52 -9.38
C ALA A 162 12.22 30.62 -9.30
N ARG A 163 12.50 31.68 -8.54
CA ARG A 163 11.64 32.86 -8.50
C ARG A 163 12.38 34.07 -9.05
N ILE A 164 11.70 34.81 -9.93
CA ILE A 164 12.22 36.06 -10.48
C ILE A 164 11.89 37.16 -9.47
N VAL A 165 12.93 37.86 -9.06
CA VAL A 165 12.85 38.98 -8.09
C VAL A 165 13.61 40.17 -8.64
N PRO A 166 13.22 41.39 -8.28
CA PRO A 166 14.02 42.59 -8.58
C PRO A 166 15.40 42.52 -7.93
N LYS A 167 16.40 43.10 -8.55
CA LYS A 167 17.76 43.20 -8.01
C LYS A 167 17.84 44.18 -6.87
#